data_73e13ee4c7d17d5bf63af21bd4b8c6fc
#
_entry.id   73e13ee4c7d17d5bf63af21bd4b8c6fc
#
_cell.length_a   1.000
_cell.length_b   1.000
_cell.length_c   1.000
_cell.angle_alpha   90.00
_cell.angle_beta   90.00
_cell.angle_gamma   90.00
#
_symmetry.space_group_name_H-M   'P 1'
#
loop_
_entity.id
_entity.type
_entity.pdbx_description
1 polymer ?
#
loop_
_entity_poly.entity_id
_entity_poly.type
_entity_poly.pdbx_seq_one_letter_code
_entity_poly.pdbx_strand_id
1 'polypeptide(L)'
;ELAMQLSKKAILLKDSAIEQLTEDINNFKNGNPTSSIYDFYQGIKELINDIDIEDCADAYAQTVTYGLFMAKKSYKTTLNRSSAASYIPKSVGIIKRIFTNISGDEFPSNIAWIVDDILDILNVADLDKILSNIDERGKKDKEPIIYFYEDFLNYYEPQRRKQLGVYYTPRPVVNFIVNSVHIILKEYFDKQLGLADDSVNVLDPAAGTGTFFWIAYLVVLNELKKQGLSGMIEDKIKNHLLKHFYGFELLITPYVISHLNLTDLLKKWKYDLLDNERIQIYLTNTLERAKLPNEIPFFREVTEENKAANKVKFDEKILAIIGNPPYAGISANKGKWIDDLLKKGYTRADG
;
A
#
# COMPACT_ATOMS: atom_id res chain seq x y z
N GLU A 1 -4.71 18.70 -14.59
CA GLU A 1 -4.31 18.29 -15.94
C GLU A 1 -3.45 17.01 -15.90
N LEU A 2 -2.30 16.99 -15.16
CA LEU A 2 -1.43 15.81 -15.10
C LEU A 2 -2.19 14.54 -14.65
N ALA A 3 -2.97 14.62 -13.56
CA ALA A 3 -3.77 13.50 -13.05
C ALA A 3 -4.74 12.94 -14.12
N MET A 4 -5.36 13.83 -14.91
CA MET A 4 -6.24 13.45 -16.01
C MET A 4 -5.47 12.76 -17.15
N GLN A 5 -4.29 13.25 -17.52
CA GLN A 5 -3.48 12.62 -18.56
C GLN A 5 -2.98 11.25 -18.15
N LEU A 6 -2.48 11.13 -16.92
CA LEU A 6 -2.03 9.84 -16.37
C LEU A 6 -3.19 8.84 -16.23
N SER A 7 -4.39 9.29 -15.84
CA SER A 7 -5.55 8.40 -15.74
C SER A 7 -5.97 7.83 -17.09
N LYS A 8 -5.92 8.62 -18.17
CA LYS A 8 -6.19 8.12 -19.53
C LYS A 8 -5.19 7.06 -19.97
N LYS A 9 -3.90 7.24 -19.65
CA LYS A 9 -2.87 6.24 -19.96
C LYS A 9 -3.01 4.99 -19.10
N ALA A 10 -3.40 5.16 -17.84
CA ALA A 10 -3.66 4.02 -16.95
C ALA A 10 -4.88 3.19 -17.40
N ILE A 11 -5.95 3.82 -17.92
CA ILE A 11 -7.08 3.09 -18.53
C ILE A 11 -6.61 2.27 -19.72
N LEU A 12 -5.83 2.88 -20.62
CA LEU A 12 -5.29 2.19 -21.78
C LEU A 12 -4.36 1.03 -21.36
N LEU A 13 -3.55 1.24 -20.32
CA LEU A 13 -2.68 0.20 -19.76
C LEU A 13 -3.51 -0.96 -19.17
N LYS A 14 -4.59 -0.66 -18.46
CA LYS A 14 -5.54 -1.66 -17.95
C LYS A 14 -6.13 -2.49 -19.08
N ASP A 15 -6.68 -1.84 -20.11
CA ASP A 15 -7.33 -2.54 -21.23
C ASP A 15 -6.34 -3.47 -21.95
N SER A 16 -5.13 -2.97 -22.23
CA SER A 16 -4.07 -3.78 -22.84
C SER A 16 -3.60 -4.93 -21.93
N ALA A 17 -3.58 -4.74 -20.61
CA ALA A 17 -3.27 -5.79 -19.65
C ALA A 17 -4.35 -6.88 -19.61
N ILE A 18 -5.64 -6.52 -19.75
CA ILE A 18 -6.75 -7.48 -19.85
C ILE A 18 -6.59 -8.34 -21.11
N GLU A 19 -6.31 -7.72 -22.26
CA GLU A 19 -6.07 -8.43 -23.52
C GLU A 19 -4.90 -9.40 -23.38
N GLN A 20 -3.76 -8.93 -22.85
CA GLN A 20 -2.56 -9.75 -22.63
C GLN A 20 -2.82 -10.92 -21.67
N LEU A 21 -3.48 -10.68 -20.53
CA LEU A 21 -3.80 -11.75 -19.57
C LEU A 21 -4.75 -12.79 -20.17
N THR A 22 -5.69 -12.35 -20.99
CA THR A 22 -6.61 -13.27 -21.69
C THR A 22 -5.87 -14.16 -22.67
N GLU A 23 -4.92 -13.62 -23.42
CA GLU A 23 -4.04 -14.36 -24.30
C GLU A 23 -3.14 -15.33 -23.52
N ASP A 24 -2.51 -14.86 -22.44
CA ASP A 24 -1.61 -15.65 -21.59
C ASP A 24 -2.32 -16.85 -20.94
N ILE A 25 -3.57 -16.68 -20.49
CA ILE A 25 -4.36 -17.80 -19.96
C ILE A 25 -4.59 -18.88 -21.03
N ASN A 26 -4.83 -18.48 -22.28
CA ASN A 26 -4.98 -19.42 -23.37
C ASN A 26 -3.64 -20.08 -23.72
N ASN A 27 -2.55 -19.31 -23.75
CA ASN A 27 -1.20 -19.82 -23.97
C ASN A 27 -0.81 -20.84 -22.90
N PHE A 28 -1.04 -20.53 -21.63
CA PHE A 28 -0.75 -21.44 -20.52
C PHE A 28 -1.51 -22.78 -20.65
N LYS A 29 -2.81 -22.74 -21.00
CA LYS A 29 -3.62 -23.95 -21.23
C LYS A 29 -3.08 -24.83 -22.36
N ASN A 30 -2.43 -24.21 -23.34
CA ASN A 30 -1.85 -24.89 -24.50
C ASN A 30 -0.35 -25.24 -24.34
N GLY A 31 0.24 -24.96 -23.17
CA GLY A 31 1.66 -25.20 -22.88
C GLY A 31 2.61 -24.24 -23.60
N ASN A 32 2.12 -23.06 -24.01
CA ASN A 32 2.91 -22.02 -24.64
C ASN A 32 3.49 -21.06 -23.59
N PRO A 33 4.55 -20.30 -23.91
CA PRO A 33 5.08 -19.24 -23.05
C PRO A 33 4.05 -18.18 -22.71
N THR A 34 4.13 -17.63 -21.51
CA THR A 34 3.30 -16.54 -20.99
C THR A 34 4.15 -15.30 -20.70
N SER A 35 3.51 -14.14 -20.59
CA SER A 35 4.18 -12.88 -20.29
C SER A 35 4.46 -12.71 -18.78
N SER A 36 5.30 -11.73 -18.45
CA SER A 36 5.58 -11.35 -17.07
C SER A 36 4.35 -10.80 -16.31
N ILE A 37 3.30 -10.36 -17.02
CA ILE A 37 2.03 -9.91 -16.42
C ILE A 37 1.23 -11.10 -15.93
N TYR A 38 1.29 -12.22 -16.65
CA TYR A 38 0.67 -13.47 -16.20
C TYR A 38 1.29 -13.98 -14.90
N ASP A 39 2.60 -13.87 -14.77
CA ASP A 39 3.30 -14.20 -13.53
C ASP A 39 2.82 -13.35 -12.36
N PHE A 40 2.64 -12.06 -12.60
CA PHE A 40 2.06 -11.17 -11.60
C PHE A 40 0.64 -11.59 -11.21
N TYR A 41 -0.22 -11.88 -12.21
CA TYR A 41 -1.58 -12.37 -11.96
C TYR A 41 -1.61 -13.63 -11.13
N GLN A 42 -0.79 -14.62 -11.43
CA GLN A 42 -0.70 -15.86 -10.66
C GLN A 42 -0.24 -15.59 -9.21
N GLY A 43 0.76 -14.73 -9.03
CA GLY A 43 1.25 -14.37 -7.71
C GLY A 43 0.17 -13.68 -6.85
N ILE A 44 -0.59 -12.76 -7.43
CA ILE A 44 -1.66 -12.06 -6.72
C ILE A 44 -2.84 -12.98 -6.40
N LYS A 45 -3.16 -13.91 -7.29
CA LYS A 45 -4.22 -14.90 -7.08
C LYS A 45 -3.96 -15.83 -5.87
N GLU A 46 -2.69 -16.07 -5.54
CA GLU A 46 -2.31 -16.79 -4.32
C GLU A 46 -2.49 -15.95 -3.03
N LEU A 47 -2.47 -14.62 -3.15
CA LEU A 47 -2.72 -13.70 -2.03
C LEU A 47 -4.20 -13.40 -1.85
N ILE A 48 -4.91 -13.22 -2.96
CA ILE A 48 -6.31 -12.81 -3.02
C ILE A 48 -7.06 -13.84 -3.86
N ASN A 49 -7.74 -14.77 -3.19
CA ASN A 49 -8.32 -15.98 -3.81
C ASN A 49 -9.28 -15.71 -4.98
N ASP A 50 -10.07 -14.65 -4.92
CA ASP A 50 -11.17 -14.39 -5.85
C ASP A 50 -10.88 -13.21 -6.80
N ILE A 51 -9.60 -12.85 -6.99
CA ILE A 51 -9.25 -11.79 -7.93
C ILE A 51 -9.48 -12.24 -9.37
N ASP A 52 -10.27 -11.48 -10.10
CA ASP A 52 -10.47 -11.71 -11.53
C ASP A 52 -9.42 -10.98 -12.40
N ILE A 53 -9.49 -11.19 -13.70
CA ILE A 53 -8.54 -10.59 -14.67
C ILE A 53 -8.68 -9.07 -14.67
N GLU A 54 -9.90 -8.55 -14.60
CA GLU A 54 -10.18 -7.12 -14.65
C GLU A 54 -9.64 -6.42 -13.41
N ASP A 55 -9.88 -6.97 -12.21
CA ASP A 55 -9.37 -6.46 -10.96
C ASP A 55 -7.84 -6.49 -10.89
N CYS A 56 -7.23 -7.56 -11.42
CA CYS A 56 -5.77 -7.67 -11.48
C CYS A 56 -5.15 -6.66 -12.46
N ALA A 57 -5.70 -6.53 -13.66
CA ALA A 57 -5.24 -5.57 -14.67
C ALA A 57 -5.40 -4.13 -14.19
N ASP A 58 -6.51 -3.83 -13.49
CA ASP A 58 -6.77 -2.55 -12.85
C ASP A 58 -5.70 -2.22 -11.81
N ALA A 59 -5.46 -3.14 -10.88
CA ALA A 59 -4.42 -2.98 -9.86
C ALA A 59 -3.03 -2.83 -10.47
N TYR A 60 -2.72 -3.57 -11.54
CA TYR A 60 -1.46 -3.47 -12.26
C TYR A 60 -1.28 -2.07 -12.88
N ALA A 61 -2.27 -1.60 -13.62
CA ALA A 61 -2.21 -0.30 -14.31
C ALA A 61 -2.05 0.87 -13.33
N GLN A 62 -2.82 0.87 -12.25
CA GLN A 62 -2.70 1.89 -11.20
C GLN A 62 -1.33 1.82 -10.51
N THR A 63 -0.86 0.61 -10.18
CA THR A 63 0.44 0.40 -9.51
C THR A 63 1.59 0.91 -10.35
N VAL A 64 1.63 0.56 -11.65
CA VAL A 64 2.66 1.03 -12.57
C VAL A 64 2.62 2.54 -12.70
N THR A 65 1.45 3.11 -12.99
CA THR A 65 1.31 4.56 -13.23
C THR A 65 1.71 5.37 -12.00
N TYR A 66 1.20 4.98 -10.82
CA TYR A 66 1.49 5.71 -9.60
C TYR A 66 2.93 5.49 -9.10
N GLY A 67 3.47 4.30 -9.27
CA GLY A 67 4.87 4.01 -8.94
C GLY A 67 5.85 4.80 -9.81
N LEU A 68 5.58 4.95 -11.11
CA LEU A 68 6.36 5.81 -12.01
C LEU A 68 6.26 7.29 -11.59
N PHE A 69 5.08 7.76 -11.21
CA PHE A 69 4.91 9.10 -10.64
C PHE A 69 5.77 9.30 -9.38
N MET A 70 5.78 8.35 -8.45
CA MET A 70 6.58 8.41 -7.23
C MET A 70 8.08 8.31 -7.51
N ALA A 71 8.48 7.47 -8.47
CA ALA A 71 9.87 7.38 -8.93
C ALA A 71 10.33 8.73 -9.50
N LYS A 72 9.52 9.36 -10.36
CA LYS A 72 9.83 10.69 -10.93
C LYS A 72 9.91 11.78 -9.87
N LYS A 73 9.02 11.76 -8.87
CA LYS A 73 9.11 12.69 -7.74
C LYS A 73 10.43 12.59 -7.00
N SER A 74 10.95 11.38 -6.84
CA SER A 74 12.22 11.11 -6.14
C SER A 74 13.43 11.35 -7.02
N TYR A 75 13.27 11.36 -8.35
CA TYR A 75 14.35 11.45 -9.34
C TYR A 75 14.22 12.68 -10.23
N LYS A 76 15.17 13.60 -10.10
CA LYS A 76 15.11 14.92 -10.74
C LYS A 76 15.51 14.93 -12.21
N THR A 77 16.14 13.86 -12.72
CA THR A 77 16.57 13.75 -14.12
C THR A 77 15.54 12.98 -14.96
N THR A 78 15.84 12.78 -16.24
CA THR A 78 14.99 11.99 -17.13
C THR A 78 14.89 10.54 -16.67
N LEU A 79 13.67 10.07 -16.47
CA LEU A 79 13.36 8.73 -16.00
C LEU A 79 13.05 7.84 -17.22
N ASN A 80 13.55 6.62 -17.20
CA ASN A 80 13.16 5.54 -18.12
C ASN A 80 12.74 4.30 -17.32
N ARG A 81 12.23 3.25 -17.97
CA ARG A 81 11.77 2.03 -17.31
C ARG A 81 12.82 1.41 -16.39
N SER A 82 14.07 1.33 -16.84
CA SER A 82 15.17 0.74 -16.07
C SER A 82 15.55 1.60 -14.85
N SER A 83 15.64 2.92 -15.00
CA SER A 83 15.93 3.81 -13.86
C SER A 83 14.78 3.88 -12.87
N ALA A 84 13.52 3.79 -13.34
CA ALA A 84 12.35 3.79 -12.46
C ALA A 84 12.40 2.66 -11.43
N ALA A 85 12.76 1.45 -11.86
CA ALA A 85 12.86 0.29 -10.99
C ALA A 85 13.82 0.47 -9.80
N SER A 86 14.86 1.30 -9.93
CA SER A 86 15.83 1.55 -8.87
C SER A 86 15.30 2.45 -7.73
N TYR A 87 14.20 3.18 -7.97
CA TYR A 87 13.55 4.07 -6.98
C TYR A 87 12.44 3.43 -6.18
N ILE A 88 12.07 2.21 -6.53
CA ILE A 88 11.05 1.45 -5.80
C ILE A 88 11.68 0.80 -4.57
N PRO A 89 11.03 0.85 -3.39
CA PRO A 89 11.54 0.22 -2.18
C PRO A 89 11.81 -1.27 -2.40
N LYS A 90 13.07 -1.69 -2.20
CA LYS A 90 13.49 -3.08 -2.40
C LYS A 90 12.87 -4.05 -1.39
N SER A 91 12.44 -3.51 -0.26
CA SER A 91 11.86 -4.27 0.85
C SER A 91 10.45 -4.81 0.58
N VAL A 92 9.78 -4.36 -0.49
CA VAL A 92 8.45 -4.82 -0.89
C VAL A 92 8.57 -5.64 -2.17
N GLY A 93 8.80 -6.96 -2.01
CA GLY A 93 9.13 -7.88 -3.09
C GLY A 93 8.15 -7.84 -4.26
N ILE A 94 6.85 -7.78 -3.97
CA ILE A 94 5.78 -7.72 -4.98
C ILE A 94 5.92 -6.47 -5.86
N ILE A 95 6.10 -5.29 -5.26
CA ILE A 95 6.24 -4.03 -5.99
C ILE A 95 7.53 -4.04 -6.81
N LYS A 96 8.64 -4.44 -6.17
CA LYS A 96 9.93 -4.56 -6.85
C LYS A 96 9.83 -5.44 -8.09
N ARG A 97 9.13 -6.56 -8.00
CA ARG A 97 8.96 -7.49 -9.13
C ARG A 97 8.23 -6.85 -10.30
N ILE A 98 7.12 -6.12 -10.06
CA ILE A 98 6.41 -5.36 -11.10
C ILE A 98 7.39 -4.46 -11.86
N PHE A 99 8.17 -3.66 -11.13
CA PHE A 99 9.08 -2.68 -11.74
C PHE A 99 10.32 -3.32 -12.38
N THR A 100 10.77 -4.46 -11.90
CA THR A 100 11.81 -5.24 -12.57
C THR A 100 11.28 -5.79 -13.90
N ASN A 101 10.05 -6.28 -13.92
CA ASN A 101 9.44 -6.84 -15.14
C ASN A 101 9.24 -5.76 -16.22
N ILE A 102 8.75 -4.57 -15.88
CA ILE A 102 8.59 -3.49 -16.89
C ILE A 102 9.92 -2.98 -17.45
N SER A 103 11.04 -3.28 -16.79
CA SER A 103 12.38 -2.90 -17.22
C SER A 103 13.04 -3.97 -18.11
N GLY A 104 12.49 -5.19 -18.13
CA GLY A 104 13.06 -6.33 -18.85
C GLY A 104 12.77 -6.31 -20.35
N ASP A 105 13.63 -6.97 -21.13
CA ASP A 105 13.48 -7.09 -22.59
C ASP A 105 12.28 -7.96 -22.99
N GLU A 106 11.84 -8.85 -22.09
CA GLU A 106 10.68 -9.74 -22.29
C GLU A 106 9.34 -9.06 -21.95
N PHE A 107 9.35 -7.76 -21.61
CA PHE A 107 8.12 -7.03 -21.34
C PHE A 107 7.29 -6.88 -22.63
N PRO A 108 5.98 -7.19 -22.62
CA PRO A 108 5.15 -7.20 -23.83
C PRO A 108 5.18 -5.85 -24.56
N SER A 109 5.55 -5.88 -25.85
CA SER A 109 5.70 -4.66 -26.66
C SER A 109 4.40 -3.87 -26.86
N ASN A 110 3.25 -4.58 -26.88
CA ASN A 110 1.92 -3.99 -26.95
C ASN A 110 1.54 -3.16 -25.69
N ILE A 111 2.27 -3.33 -24.58
CA ILE A 111 2.09 -2.60 -23.33
C ILE A 111 3.25 -1.63 -23.08
N ALA A 112 4.46 -2.00 -23.51
CA ALA A 112 5.67 -1.25 -23.25
C ALA A 112 5.59 0.22 -23.67
N TRP A 113 5.03 0.50 -24.86
CA TRP A 113 4.87 1.85 -25.39
C TRP A 113 3.94 2.73 -24.52
N ILE A 114 2.93 2.13 -23.84
CA ILE A 114 2.04 2.87 -22.93
C ILE A 114 2.82 3.32 -21.70
N VAL A 115 3.67 2.44 -21.17
CA VAL A 115 4.56 2.76 -20.04
C VAL A 115 5.56 3.84 -20.41
N ASP A 116 6.11 3.78 -21.62
CA ASP A 116 7.01 4.82 -22.14
C ASP A 116 6.28 6.16 -22.31
N ASP A 117 5.05 6.18 -22.80
CA ASP A 117 4.21 7.39 -22.86
C ASP A 117 3.94 8.00 -21.47
N ILE A 118 3.70 7.17 -20.45
CA ILE A 118 3.55 7.64 -19.07
C ILE A 118 4.84 8.30 -18.59
N LEU A 119 5.99 7.70 -18.89
CA LEU A 119 7.29 8.25 -18.55
C LEU A 119 7.56 9.58 -19.26
N ASP A 120 7.19 9.70 -20.54
CA ASP A 120 7.34 10.93 -21.31
C ASP A 120 6.49 12.08 -20.72
N ILE A 121 5.22 11.79 -20.37
CA ILE A 121 4.35 12.75 -19.68
C ILE A 121 4.99 13.21 -18.35
N LEU A 122 5.51 12.26 -17.55
CA LEU A 122 6.15 12.56 -16.28
C LEU A 122 7.45 13.32 -16.43
N ASN A 123 8.23 13.05 -17.47
CA ASN A 123 9.51 13.70 -17.72
C ASN A 123 9.39 15.18 -18.08
N VAL A 124 8.30 15.59 -18.73
CA VAL A 124 8.02 17.00 -19.05
C VAL A 124 7.27 17.73 -17.93
N ALA A 125 6.70 17.01 -16.96
CA ALA A 125 5.95 17.59 -15.85
C ALA A 125 6.87 18.18 -14.77
N ASP A 126 6.60 19.42 -14.36
CA ASP A 126 7.21 20.02 -13.16
C ASP A 126 6.43 19.58 -11.91
N LEU A 127 6.81 18.40 -11.38
CA LEU A 127 6.12 17.81 -10.23
C LEU A 127 6.26 18.65 -8.96
N ASP A 128 7.40 19.32 -8.75
CA ASP A 128 7.59 20.17 -7.57
C ASP A 128 6.59 21.33 -7.59
N LYS A 129 6.42 21.97 -8.74
CA LYS A 129 5.44 23.05 -8.92
C LYS A 129 3.99 22.57 -8.82
N ILE A 130 3.69 21.39 -9.38
CA ILE A 130 2.33 20.80 -9.30
C ILE A 130 1.97 20.50 -7.86
N LEU A 131 2.86 19.86 -7.10
CA LEU A 131 2.63 19.46 -5.71
C LEU A 131 2.59 20.67 -4.77
N SER A 132 3.47 21.70 -4.97
CA SER A 132 3.40 22.94 -4.19
C SER A 132 2.11 23.72 -4.42
N ASN A 133 1.60 23.79 -5.65
CA ASN A 133 0.33 24.43 -5.95
C ASN A 133 -0.88 23.73 -5.27
N ILE A 134 -0.79 22.43 -5.01
CA ILE A 134 -1.80 21.69 -4.25
C ILE A 134 -1.78 22.14 -2.78
N ASP A 135 -0.60 22.34 -2.21
CA ASP A 135 -0.40 22.78 -0.83
C ASP A 135 -0.88 24.25 -0.62
N GLU A 136 -0.56 25.15 -1.56
CA GLU A 136 -0.94 26.58 -1.50
C GLU A 136 -2.44 26.85 -1.62
N ARG A 137 -3.20 26.00 -2.30
CA ARG A 137 -4.67 26.16 -2.49
C ARG A 137 -5.49 26.00 -1.21
N GLY A 138 -4.86 26.07 -0.04
CA GLY A 138 -5.52 26.11 1.27
C GLY A 138 -6.10 24.76 1.72
N LYS A 139 -5.75 23.68 1.04
CA LYS A 139 -6.09 22.33 1.47
C LYS A 139 -4.99 21.76 2.37
N LYS A 140 -4.59 22.52 3.38
CA LYS A 140 -3.58 22.17 4.40
C LYS A 140 -3.84 20.84 5.12
N ASP A 141 -4.98 20.23 4.86
CA ASP A 141 -5.43 19.01 5.54
C ASP A 141 -5.04 17.72 4.83
N LYS A 142 -4.40 17.80 3.64
CA LYS A 142 -4.02 16.61 2.87
C LYS A 142 -2.58 16.69 2.39
N GLU A 143 -1.87 15.57 2.47
CA GLU A 143 -0.56 15.42 1.80
C GLU A 143 -0.74 15.59 0.28
N PRO A 144 0.07 16.42 -0.39
CA PRO A 144 -0.06 16.68 -1.83
C PRO A 144 -0.07 15.42 -2.69
N ILE A 145 0.67 14.38 -2.28
CA ILE A 145 0.75 13.09 -2.97
C ILE A 145 -0.58 12.33 -2.88
N ILE A 146 -1.18 12.27 -1.68
CA ILE A 146 -2.47 11.59 -1.46
C ILE A 146 -3.58 12.34 -2.23
N TYR A 147 -3.52 13.68 -2.20
CA TYR A 147 -4.45 14.50 -2.97
C TYR A 147 -4.34 14.26 -4.48
N PHE A 148 -3.10 14.17 -4.98
CA PHE A 148 -2.86 13.84 -6.38
C PHE A 148 -3.43 12.47 -6.76
N TYR A 149 -3.28 11.45 -5.87
CA TYR A 149 -3.87 10.14 -6.08
C TYR A 149 -5.41 10.19 -6.10
N GLU A 150 -6.03 10.96 -5.21
CA GLU A 150 -7.48 11.14 -5.24
C GLU A 150 -7.96 11.80 -6.54
N ASP A 151 -7.24 12.83 -7.01
CA ASP A 151 -7.54 13.47 -8.29
C ASP A 151 -7.37 12.47 -9.45
N PHE A 152 -6.31 11.66 -9.42
CA PHE A 152 -6.11 10.60 -10.40
C PHE A 152 -7.29 9.60 -10.41
N LEU A 153 -7.71 9.09 -9.26
CA LEU A 153 -8.85 8.18 -9.15
C LEU A 153 -10.17 8.79 -9.61
N ASN A 154 -10.38 10.09 -9.40
CA ASN A 154 -11.59 10.78 -9.85
C ASN A 154 -11.73 10.79 -11.38
N TYR A 155 -10.60 10.78 -12.12
CA TYR A 155 -10.59 10.69 -13.59
C TYR A 155 -10.52 9.24 -14.08
N TYR A 156 -9.93 8.34 -13.29
CA TYR A 156 -9.68 6.96 -13.69
C TYR A 156 -10.95 6.11 -13.65
N GLU A 157 -11.62 5.97 -12.50
CA GLU A 157 -12.85 5.19 -12.35
C GLU A 157 -13.81 5.80 -11.29
N PRO A 158 -14.55 6.85 -11.62
CA PRO A 158 -15.37 7.57 -10.64
C PRO A 158 -16.52 6.74 -10.05
N GLN A 159 -17.01 5.72 -10.77
CA GLN A 159 -18.13 4.88 -10.31
C GLN A 159 -17.68 3.74 -9.40
N ARG A 160 -16.55 3.09 -9.70
CA ARG A 160 -16.02 1.95 -8.95
C ARG A 160 -15.58 2.35 -7.55
N ARG A 161 -15.00 3.55 -7.39
CA ARG A 161 -14.66 4.13 -6.08
C ARG A 161 -15.86 4.15 -5.13
N LYS A 162 -17.06 4.50 -5.64
CA LYS A 162 -18.29 4.50 -4.84
C LYS A 162 -18.76 3.10 -4.48
N GLN A 163 -18.60 2.14 -5.37
CA GLN A 163 -19.03 0.74 -5.15
C GLN A 163 -18.16 0.01 -4.14
N LEU A 164 -16.85 0.24 -4.15
CA LEU A 164 -15.91 -0.40 -3.21
C LEU A 164 -15.92 0.23 -1.82
N GLY A 165 -16.65 1.35 -1.61
CA GLY A 165 -16.71 2.03 -0.32
C GLY A 165 -15.34 2.58 0.14
N VAL A 166 -14.38 2.69 -0.79
CA VAL A 166 -13.03 3.19 -0.52
C VAL A 166 -13.10 4.71 -0.42
N TYR A 167 -13.35 5.20 0.78
CA TYR A 167 -13.36 6.62 1.08
C TYR A 167 -12.11 6.98 1.87
N TYR A 168 -11.42 8.01 1.38
CA TYR A 168 -10.35 8.63 2.14
C TYR A 168 -10.91 9.19 3.46
N THR A 169 -10.25 8.85 4.56
CA THR A 169 -10.61 9.41 5.86
C THR A 169 -10.08 10.83 5.98
N PRO A 170 -10.93 11.84 6.20
CA PRO A 170 -10.47 13.22 6.36
C PRO A 170 -9.41 13.33 7.43
N ARG A 171 -8.31 14.05 7.14
CA ARG A 171 -7.17 14.20 8.05
C ARG A 171 -7.55 14.71 9.45
N PRO A 172 -8.49 15.64 9.63
CA PRO A 172 -8.93 16.04 10.97
C PRO A 172 -9.48 14.87 11.79
N VAL A 173 -10.20 13.93 11.15
CA VAL A 173 -10.74 12.73 11.82
C VAL A 173 -9.60 11.78 12.19
N VAL A 174 -8.65 11.53 11.29
CA VAL A 174 -7.47 10.69 11.57
C VAL A 174 -6.65 11.30 12.70
N ASN A 175 -6.39 12.61 12.65
CA ASN A 175 -5.68 13.33 13.70
C ASN A 175 -6.38 13.19 15.05
N PHE A 176 -7.70 13.35 15.09
CA PHE A 176 -8.48 13.19 16.32
C PHE A 176 -8.33 11.77 16.87
N ILE A 177 -8.53 10.73 16.06
CA ILE A 177 -8.45 9.34 16.49
C ILE A 177 -7.04 9.01 17.01
N VAL A 178 -6.01 9.31 16.22
CA VAL A 178 -4.62 8.96 16.58
C VAL A 178 -4.16 9.69 17.83
N ASN A 179 -4.45 11.01 17.96
CA ASN A 179 -4.09 11.75 19.17
C ASN A 179 -4.90 11.30 20.39
N SER A 180 -6.17 10.92 20.21
CA SER A 180 -6.97 10.37 21.31
C SER A 180 -6.37 9.06 21.84
N VAL A 181 -5.98 8.15 20.95
CA VAL A 181 -5.29 6.91 21.33
C VAL A 181 -3.96 7.20 22.01
N HIS A 182 -3.18 8.15 21.50
CA HIS A 182 -1.91 8.57 22.12
C HIS A 182 -2.10 9.06 23.54
N ILE A 183 -3.13 9.89 23.80
CA ILE A 183 -3.44 10.42 25.13
C ILE A 183 -3.96 9.30 26.06
N ILE A 184 -4.89 8.45 25.58
CA ILE A 184 -5.43 7.33 26.34
C ILE A 184 -4.33 6.37 26.80
N LEU A 185 -3.36 6.07 25.92
CA LEU A 185 -2.21 5.24 26.28
C LEU A 185 -1.39 5.84 27.41
N LYS A 186 -1.23 7.17 27.44
CA LYS A 186 -0.50 7.88 28.51
C LYS A 186 -1.28 7.92 29.83
N GLU A 187 -2.57 8.19 29.76
CA GLU A 187 -3.37 8.45 30.97
C GLU A 187 -3.93 7.19 31.64
N TYR A 188 -4.21 6.13 30.84
CA TYR A 188 -4.92 4.94 31.34
C TYR A 188 -4.15 3.63 31.21
N PHE A 189 -3.03 3.62 30.45
CA PHE A 189 -2.26 2.40 30.21
C PHE A 189 -0.80 2.47 30.65
N ASP A 190 -0.43 3.50 31.41
CA ASP A 190 0.95 3.71 31.93
C ASP A 190 2.01 3.78 30.82
N LYS A 191 1.64 4.18 29.60
CA LYS A 191 2.56 4.36 28.49
C LYS A 191 3.05 5.81 28.45
N GLN A 192 4.12 6.13 29.16
CA GLN A 192 4.59 7.51 29.34
C GLN A 192 4.83 8.27 28.04
N LEU A 193 5.25 7.58 26.98
CA LEU A 193 5.45 8.16 25.65
C LEU A 193 4.25 7.91 24.71
N GLY A 194 3.13 7.35 25.21
CA GLY A 194 1.94 7.05 24.40
C GLY A 194 2.27 6.10 23.24
N LEU A 195 1.96 6.49 22.00
CA LEU A 195 2.30 5.72 20.81
C LEU A 195 3.81 5.54 20.57
N ALA A 196 4.65 6.35 21.22
CA ALA A 196 6.11 6.23 21.13
C ALA A 196 6.73 5.27 22.17
N ASP A 197 5.91 4.67 23.04
CA ASP A 197 6.36 3.67 24.00
C ASP A 197 6.68 2.34 23.31
N ASP A 198 7.84 1.75 23.61
CA ASP A 198 8.36 0.55 22.93
C ASP A 198 7.49 -0.71 23.11
N SER A 199 6.64 -0.72 24.11
CA SER A 199 5.73 -1.82 24.39
C SER A 199 4.37 -1.70 23.66
N VAL A 200 4.17 -0.64 22.88
CA VAL A 200 2.91 -0.39 22.17
C VAL A 200 2.95 -0.95 20.76
N ASN A 201 2.20 -2.03 20.54
CA ASN A 201 1.92 -2.56 19.20
C ASN A 201 0.61 -1.98 18.69
N VAL A 202 0.65 -1.44 17.48
CA VAL A 202 -0.50 -0.81 16.80
C VAL A 202 -0.88 -1.61 15.55
N LEU A 203 -2.17 -1.82 15.34
CA LEU A 203 -2.71 -2.44 14.12
C LEU A 203 -3.68 -1.50 13.42
N ASP A 204 -3.48 -1.32 12.12
CA ASP A 204 -4.50 -0.79 11.20
C ASP A 204 -5.01 -1.96 10.32
N PRO A 205 -6.23 -2.48 10.56
CA PRO A 205 -6.74 -3.64 9.85
C PRO A 205 -7.25 -3.33 8.43
N ALA A 206 -7.23 -2.05 8.02
CA ALA A 206 -7.65 -1.56 6.70
C ALA A 206 -6.80 -0.33 6.32
N ALA A 207 -5.49 -0.57 6.17
CA ALA A 207 -4.47 0.48 6.13
C ALA A 207 -4.66 1.50 4.98
N GLY A 208 -5.35 1.12 3.90
CA GLY A 208 -5.55 1.98 2.76
C GLY A 208 -4.24 2.54 2.22
N THR A 209 -4.19 3.84 1.97
CA THR A 209 -2.98 4.55 1.54
C THR A 209 -2.01 4.89 2.67
N GLY A 210 -2.21 4.32 3.87
CA GLY A 210 -1.33 4.49 5.02
C GLY A 210 -1.56 5.78 5.83
N THR A 211 -2.72 6.44 5.69
CA THR A 211 -2.98 7.75 6.31
C THR A 211 -2.94 7.71 7.83
N PHE A 212 -3.48 6.66 8.47
CA PHE A 212 -3.40 6.50 9.92
C PHE A 212 -1.95 6.36 10.39
N PHE A 213 -1.14 5.56 9.71
CA PHE A 213 0.27 5.41 10.05
C PHE A 213 1.08 6.67 9.78
N TRP A 214 0.76 7.41 8.70
CA TRP A 214 1.37 8.72 8.47
C TRP A 214 1.22 9.64 9.68
N ILE A 215 0.00 9.78 10.20
CA ILE A 215 -0.27 10.63 11.36
C ILE A 215 0.34 10.04 12.63
N ALA A 216 0.23 8.71 12.83
CA ALA A 216 0.81 8.05 14.00
C ALA A 216 2.34 8.21 14.05
N TYR A 217 3.04 8.08 12.93
CA TYR A 217 4.47 8.32 12.85
C TYR A 217 4.82 9.77 13.19
N LEU A 218 4.06 10.73 12.66
CA LEU A 218 4.25 12.14 13.03
C LEU A 218 4.02 12.39 14.52
N VAL A 219 3.00 11.78 15.14
CA VAL A 219 2.74 11.89 16.57
C VAL A 219 3.91 11.34 17.38
N VAL A 220 4.42 10.14 17.03
CA VAL A 220 5.59 9.53 17.67
C VAL A 220 6.83 10.43 17.58
N LEU A 221 7.17 10.86 16.36
CA LEU A 221 8.37 11.65 16.12
C LEU A 221 8.31 13.04 16.75
N ASN A 222 7.11 13.66 16.79
CA ASN A 222 6.90 14.94 17.46
C ASN A 222 6.90 14.78 18.98
N GLU A 223 6.37 13.68 19.54
CA GLU A 223 6.47 13.43 20.99
C GLU A 223 7.93 13.33 21.45
N LEU A 224 8.78 12.63 20.70
CA LEU A 224 10.22 12.57 21.00
C LEU A 224 10.87 13.97 21.00
N LYS A 225 10.55 14.82 20.02
CA LYS A 225 11.04 16.20 19.99
C LYS A 225 10.55 17.01 21.22
N LYS A 226 9.27 16.86 21.55
CA LYS A 226 8.66 17.56 22.70
C LYS A 226 9.30 17.16 24.02
N GLN A 227 9.71 15.89 24.14
CA GLN A 227 10.39 15.36 25.33
C GLN A 227 11.90 15.63 25.33
N GLY A 228 12.45 16.33 24.34
CA GLY A 228 13.90 16.56 24.22
C GLY A 228 14.71 15.33 23.76
N LEU A 229 14.05 14.28 23.27
CA LEU A 229 14.63 13.00 22.85
C LEU A 229 14.96 12.93 21.36
N SER A 230 15.24 14.07 20.72
CA SER A 230 15.50 14.13 19.27
C SER A 230 16.65 13.23 18.80
N GLY A 231 17.64 12.97 19.65
CA GLY A 231 18.74 12.03 19.35
C GLY A 231 18.31 10.58 19.22
N MET A 232 17.12 10.21 19.69
CA MET A 232 16.58 8.85 19.60
C MET A 232 15.71 8.63 18.36
N ILE A 233 15.53 9.62 17.50
CA ILE A 233 14.58 9.55 16.35
C ILE A 233 14.94 8.39 15.43
N GLU A 234 16.21 8.25 15.05
CA GLU A 234 16.65 7.20 14.13
C GLU A 234 16.43 5.80 14.75
N ASP A 235 16.82 5.62 16.00
CA ASP A 235 16.58 4.37 16.72
C ASP A 235 15.10 4.05 16.86
N LYS A 236 14.26 5.04 17.15
CA LYS A 236 12.83 4.88 17.29
C LYS A 236 12.16 4.54 15.94
N ILE A 237 12.61 5.11 14.84
CA ILE A 237 12.14 4.69 13.52
C ILE A 237 12.48 3.21 13.30
N LYS A 238 13.74 2.85 13.46
CA LYS A 238 14.24 1.50 13.19
C LYS A 238 13.66 0.43 14.08
N ASN A 239 13.58 0.69 15.39
CA ASN A 239 13.27 -0.32 16.39
C ASN A 239 11.84 -0.25 16.91
N HIS A 240 11.08 0.81 16.59
CA HIS A 240 9.69 0.92 17.00
C HIS A 240 8.75 1.12 15.81
N LEU A 241 8.87 2.20 15.00
CA LEU A 241 7.93 2.44 13.90
C LEU A 241 7.95 1.32 12.86
N LEU A 242 9.13 0.78 12.54
CA LEU A 242 9.29 -0.31 11.57
C LEU A 242 9.04 -1.72 12.15
N LYS A 243 8.71 -1.86 13.45
CA LYS A 243 8.53 -3.18 14.08
C LYS A 243 7.24 -3.36 14.85
N HIS A 244 6.59 -2.27 15.28
CA HIS A 244 5.45 -2.30 16.19
C HIS A 244 4.18 -1.68 15.59
N PHE A 245 4.23 -1.22 14.31
CA PHE A 245 3.08 -0.68 13.59
C PHE A 245 2.73 -1.60 12.44
N TYR A 246 1.66 -2.38 12.58
CA TYR A 246 1.23 -3.41 11.65
C TYR A 246 0.00 -2.96 10.88
N GLY A 247 -0.02 -3.13 9.56
CA GLY A 247 -1.17 -2.82 8.71
C GLY A 247 -1.56 -4.00 7.84
N PHE A 248 -2.85 -4.11 7.57
CA PHE A 248 -3.39 -5.04 6.58
C PHE A 248 -4.12 -4.25 5.49
N GLU A 249 -3.90 -4.62 4.25
CA GLU A 249 -4.59 -4.04 3.11
C GLU A 249 -4.95 -5.16 2.12
N LEU A 250 -6.17 -5.12 1.61
CA LEU A 250 -6.68 -6.10 0.66
C LEU A 250 -6.36 -5.72 -0.79
N LEU A 251 -6.38 -4.43 -1.09
CA LEU A 251 -6.21 -3.92 -2.45
C LEU A 251 -4.73 -3.61 -2.72
N ILE A 252 -4.24 -4.07 -3.87
CA ILE A 252 -2.82 -3.94 -4.25
C ILE A 252 -2.41 -2.46 -4.34
N THR A 253 -3.22 -1.64 -4.99
CA THR A 253 -2.88 -0.24 -5.23
C THR A 253 -2.75 0.58 -3.94
N PRO A 254 -3.71 0.62 -3.00
CA PRO A 254 -3.53 1.26 -1.71
C PRO A 254 -2.33 0.71 -0.92
N TYR A 255 -2.11 -0.61 -0.95
CA TYR A 255 -0.94 -1.24 -0.35
C TYR A 255 0.37 -0.65 -0.89
N VAL A 256 0.52 -0.57 -2.22
CA VAL A 256 1.70 0.03 -2.86
C VAL A 256 1.88 1.49 -2.43
N ILE A 257 0.78 2.25 -2.50
CA ILE A 257 0.78 3.67 -2.16
C ILE A 257 1.16 3.90 -0.70
N SER A 258 0.68 3.07 0.22
CA SER A 258 1.01 3.16 1.63
C SER A 258 2.52 3.02 1.87
N HIS A 259 3.16 2.04 1.24
CA HIS A 259 4.60 1.86 1.32
C HIS A 259 5.39 3.05 0.75
N LEU A 260 4.98 3.56 -0.42
CA LEU A 260 5.64 4.70 -1.06
C LEU A 260 5.48 5.98 -0.22
N ASN A 261 4.27 6.24 0.29
CA ASN A 261 3.99 7.41 1.12
C ASN A 261 4.77 7.39 2.43
N LEU A 262 4.76 6.28 3.14
CA LEU A 262 5.47 6.18 4.42
C LEU A 262 6.99 6.20 4.24
N THR A 263 7.50 5.61 3.16
CA THR A 263 8.93 5.73 2.80
C THR A 263 9.31 7.18 2.54
N ASP A 264 8.46 7.95 1.80
CA ASP A 264 8.68 9.38 1.58
C ASP A 264 8.64 10.20 2.89
N LEU A 265 7.75 9.84 3.81
CA LEU A 265 7.71 10.45 5.14
C LEU A 265 9.02 10.22 5.90
N LEU A 266 9.51 8.98 5.95
CA LEU A 266 10.75 8.65 6.65
C LEU A 266 11.95 9.40 6.05
N LYS A 267 12.03 9.54 4.72
CA LYS A 267 13.06 10.36 4.04
C LYS A 267 13.01 11.83 4.46
N LYS A 268 11.83 12.43 4.65
CA LYS A 268 11.69 13.80 5.20
C LYS A 268 12.27 13.92 6.61
N TRP A 269 12.27 12.83 7.36
CA TRP A 269 12.92 12.70 8.67
C TRP A 269 14.37 12.21 8.58
N LYS A 270 14.98 12.25 7.38
CA LYS A 270 16.37 11.87 7.11
C LYS A 270 16.67 10.39 7.41
N TYR A 271 15.67 9.54 7.22
CA TYR A 271 15.81 8.09 7.38
C TYR A 271 15.56 7.39 6.05
N ASP A 272 16.60 6.79 5.49
CA ASP A 272 16.48 5.93 4.31
C ASP A 272 16.39 4.46 4.75
N LEU A 273 15.34 3.78 4.27
CA LEU A 273 15.15 2.35 4.57
C LEU A 273 16.31 1.52 4.01
N LEU A 274 16.88 0.66 4.84
CA LEU A 274 17.87 -0.32 4.42
C LEU A 274 17.20 -1.46 3.61
N ASP A 275 18.00 -2.21 2.85
CA ASP A 275 17.49 -3.30 1.99
C ASP A 275 16.75 -4.42 2.79
N ASN A 276 17.04 -4.57 4.06
CA ASN A 276 16.41 -5.54 4.97
C ASN A 276 15.34 -4.93 5.89
N GLU A 277 15.02 -3.66 5.73
CA GLU A 277 13.98 -2.96 6.49
C GLU A 277 12.73 -2.77 5.65
N ARG A 278 11.57 -2.89 6.27
CA ARG A 278 10.28 -2.62 5.63
C ARG A 278 9.29 -2.00 6.59
N ILE A 279 8.32 -1.28 6.03
CA ILE A 279 7.11 -0.89 6.71
C ILE A 279 6.23 -2.14 6.84
N GLN A 280 5.68 -2.41 8.02
CA GLN A 280 4.95 -3.65 8.32
C GLN A 280 3.48 -3.58 7.87
N ILE A 281 3.25 -3.16 6.63
CA ILE A 281 1.94 -3.27 5.99
C ILE A 281 1.98 -4.49 5.08
N TYR A 282 0.93 -5.31 5.11
CA TYR A 282 0.86 -6.59 4.41
C TYR A 282 -0.35 -6.64 3.50
N LEU A 283 -0.14 -7.17 2.29
CA LEU A 283 -1.22 -7.43 1.34
C LEU A 283 -1.94 -8.72 1.75
N THR A 284 -3.09 -8.59 2.38
CA THR A 284 -3.83 -9.73 2.92
C THR A 284 -5.28 -9.37 3.23
N ASN A 285 -6.18 -10.34 3.17
CA ASN A 285 -7.51 -10.18 3.75
C ASN A 285 -7.41 -10.26 5.28
N THR A 286 -7.80 -9.20 5.97
CA THR A 286 -7.77 -9.13 7.45
C THR A 286 -8.60 -10.22 8.10
N LEU A 287 -9.73 -10.59 7.50
CA LEU A 287 -10.72 -11.52 8.03
C LEU A 287 -10.48 -12.98 7.62
N GLU A 288 -9.34 -13.28 7.01
CA GLU A 288 -8.97 -14.62 6.59
C GLU A 288 -7.57 -15.00 7.10
N ARG A 289 -7.38 -16.29 7.33
CA ARG A 289 -6.04 -16.83 7.52
C ARG A 289 -5.34 -16.85 6.15
N ALA A 290 -4.21 -16.18 6.04
CA ALA A 290 -3.45 -16.22 4.81
C ALA A 290 -2.96 -17.67 4.54
N LYS A 291 -3.27 -18.19 3.36
CA LYS A 291 -2.83 -19.52 2.94
C LYS A 291 -1.31 -19.49 2.75
N LEU A 292 -0.64 -20.52 3.22
CA LEU A 292 0.76 -20.74 2.88
C LEU A 292 0.76 -21.54 1.57
N PRO A 293 1.19 -20.99 0.44
CA PRO A 293 1.32 -21.76 -0.80
C PRO A 293 2.30 -22.91 -0.54
N ASN A 294 2.03 -24.07 -1.12
CA ASN A 294 3.03 -25.13 -1.21
C ASN A 294 4.26 -24.52 -1.87
N GLU A 295 5.45 -24.77 -1.29
CA GLU A 295 6.71 -24.13 -1.64
C GLU A 295 7.02 -24.23 -3.15
N ILE A 296 6.48 -23.31 -3.93
CA ILE A 296 6.83 -23.13 -5.34
C ILE A 296 7.87 -21.99 -5.37
N PRO A 297 9.09 -22.23 -5.83
CA PRO A 297 10.17 -21.24 -5.85
C PRO A 297 9.81 -19.91 -6.50
N PHE A 298 8.85 -19.94 -7.41
CA PHE A 298 8.36 -18.79 -8.17
C PHE A 298 7.53 -17.76 -7.35
N PHE A 299 7.01 -18.15 -6.17
CA PHE A 299 6.15 -17.34 -5.33
C PHE A 299 6.75 -17.02 -3.95
N ARG A 300 8.07 -16.91 -3.89
CA ARG A 300 8.78 -16.66 -2.63
C ARG A 300 8.29 -15.38 -1.94
N GLU A 301 8.14 -14.30 -2.70
CA GLU A 301 7.68 -13.01 -2.19
C GLU A 301 6.26 -13.10 -1.62
N VAL A 302 5.38 -13.84 -2.28
CA VAL A 302 4.00 -14.10 -1.82
C VAL A 302 4.00 -14.94 -0.57
N THR A 303 4.82 -15.97 -0.51
CA THR A 303 4.96 -16.84 0.66
C THR A 303 5.47 -16.06 1.87
N GLU A 304 6.46 -15.20 1.68
CA GLU A 304 7.01 -14.35 2.73
C GLU A 304 5.96 -13.35 3.23
N GLU A 305 5.18 -12.73 2.34
CA GLU A 305 4.08 -11.81 2.69
C GLU A 305 3.02 -12.51 3.56
N ASN A 306 2.55 -13.68 3.13
CA ASN A 306 1.56 -14.46 3.85
C ASN A 306 2.07 -14.97 5.22
N LYS A 307 3.32 -15.42 5.31
CA LYS A 307 3.95 -15.82 6.59
C LYS A 307 4.00 -14.63 7.55
N ALA A 308 4.43 -13.47 7.08
CA ALA A 308 4.54 -12.27 7.89
C ALA A 308 3.18 -11.76 8.36
N ALA A 309 2.16 -11.74 7.48
CA ALA A 309 0.80 -11.38 7.84
C ALA A 309 0.21 -12.33 8.89
N ASN A 310 0.40 -13.66 8.73
CA ASN A 310 -0.08 -14.65 9.69
C ASN A 310 0.61 -14.49 11.06
N LYS A 311 1.92 -14.19 11.09
CA LYS A 311 2.63 -13.91 12.33
C LYS A 311 1.95 -12.78 13.11
N VAL A 312 1.61 -11.67 12.43
CA VAL A 312 0.91 -10.56 13.09
C VAL A 312 -0.48 -10.96 13.55
N LYS A 313 -1.24 -11.70 12.73
CA LYS A 313 -2.62 -12.11 13.06
C LYS A 313 -2.72 -13.04 14.27
N PHE A 314 -1.72 -13.88 14.51
CA PHE A 314 -1.81 -14.96 15.51
C PHE A 314 -0.81 -14.83 16.66
N ASP A 315 0.34 -14.20 16.45
CA ASP A 315 1.43 -14.23 17.42
C ASP A 315 1.67 -12.86 18.09
N GLU A 316 1.36 -11.75 17.40
CA GLU A 316 1.64 -10.42 17.94
C GLU A 316 0.55 -9.94 18.91
N LYS A 317 0.99 -9.40 20.04
CA LYS A 317 0.07 -8.82 21.04
C LYS A 317 -0.23 -7.37 20.68
N ILE A 318 -1.36 -7.15 20.06
CA ILE A 318 -1.82 -5.80 19.68
C ILE A 318 -2.43 -5.10 20.90
N LEU A 319 -1.95 -3.89 21.19
CA LEU A 319 -2.48 -3.06 22.27
C LEU A 319 -3.48 -2.01 21.75
N ALA A 320 -3.22 -1.45 20.56
CA ALA A 320 -4.09 -0.43 19.98
C ALA A 320 -4.48 -0.80 18.54
N ILE A 321 -5.76 -0.65 18.20
CA ILE A 321 -6.27 -0.83 16.85
C ILE A 321 -6.81 0.52 16.40
N ILE A 322 -6.31 1.03 15.28
CA ILE A 322 -6.73 2.28 14.66
C ILE A 322 -7.00 2.04 13.17
N GLY A 323 -8.05 2.60 12.63
CA GLY A 323 -8.34 2.42 11.21
C GLY A 323 -9.74 2.87 10.84
N ASN A 324 -10.03 2.85 9.55
CA ASN A 324 -11.35 3.12 8.98
C ASN A 324 -11.70 2.03 7.97
N PRO A 325 -12.26 0.88 8.40
CA PRO A 325 -12.59 -0.22 7.51
C PRO A 325 -13.70 0.17 6.53
N PRO A 326 -13.77 -0.46 5.34
CA PRO A 326 -14.80 -0.18 4.34
C PRO A 326 -16.22 -0.41 4.87
N TYR A 327 -17.14 0.47 4.47
CA TYR A 327 -18.57 0.36 4.80
C TYR A 327 -19.29 -0.37 3.67
N ALA A 328 -19.53 -1.66 3.81
CA ALA A 328 -20.37 -2.42 2.89
C ALA A 328 -21.67 -2.81 3.61
N GLY A 329 -22.82 -2.43 3.04
CA GLY A 329 -24.13 -2.85 3.56
C GLY A 329 -24.39 -4.35 3.43
N ILE A 330 -23.68 -5.00 2.48
CA ILE A 330 -23.65 -6.45 2.32
C ILE A 330 -22.17 -6.84 2.26
N SER A 331 -21.70 -7.55 3.30
CA SER A 331 -20.33 -8.05 3.35
C SER A 331 -20.19 -9.30 2.46
N ALA A 332 -19.20 -9.30 1.58
CA ALA A 332 -18.74 -10.50 0.87
C ALA A 332 -17.92 -11.45 1.78
N ASN A 333 -17.49 -10.99 2.95
CA ASN A 333 -16.74 -11.75 3.94
C ASN A 333 -17.65 -12.68 4.77
N LYS A 334 -18.31 -13.63 4.12
CA LYS A 334 -19.15 -14.67 4.74
C LYS A 334 -18.45 -16.03 4.75
N GLY A 335 -17.16 -16.04 5.05
CA GLY A 335 -16.39 -17.28 5.11
C GLY A 335 -16.65 -18.07 6.40
N LYS A 336 -16.60 -19.39 6.32
CA LYS A 336 -16.81 -20.30 7.47
C LYS A 336 -15.91 -19.94 8.65
N TRP A 337 -14.70 -19.49 8.41
CA TRP A 337 -13.73 -19.12 9.45
C TRP A 337 -14.21 -17.95 10.30
N ILE A 338 -14.68 -16.87 9.67
CA ILE A 338 -15.18 -15.69 10.41
C ILE A 338 -16.49 -16.03 11.14
N ASP A 339 -17.37 -16.84 10.52
CA ASP A 339 -18.60 -17.29 11.16
C ASP A 339 -18.32 -18.15 12.41
N ASP A 340 -17.31 -19.02 12.35
CA ASP A 340 -16.89 -19.85 13.48
C ASP A 340 -16.25 -19.01 14.59
N LEU A 341 -15.48 -17.99 14.25
CA LEU A 341 -14.89 -17.03 15.21
C LEU A 341 -15.97 -16.21 15.91
N LEU A 342 -16.94 -15.68 15.15
CA LEU A 342 -18.04 -14.91 15.71
C LEU A 342 -18.90 -15.78 16.65
N LYS A 343 -19.17 -17.03 16.31
CA LYS A 343 -19.90 -17.97 17.18
C LYS A 343 -19.12 -18.32 18.44
N LYS A 344 -17.81 -18.53 18.36
CA LYS A 344 -16.95 -18.83 19.51
C LYS A 344 -16.66 -17.63 20.39
N GLY A 345 -16.50 -16.44 19.82
CA GLY A 345 -16.14 -15.24 20.54
C GLY A 345 -17.30 -14.57 21.27
N TYR A 346 -18.54 -14.86 20.89
CA TYR A 346 -19.74 -14.33 21.53
C TYR A 346 -20.44 -15.29 22.52
N THR A 347 -19.97 -16.51 22.65
CA THR A 347 -20.31 -17.32 23.83
C THR A 347 -19.49 -16.78 25.00
N ARG A 348 -20.05 -15.82 25.73
CA ARG A 348 -19.52 -15.42 27.04
C ARG A 348 -19.39 -16.64 27.94
N ALA A 349 -18.31 -16.61 28.74
CA ALA A 349 -18.02 -17.63 29.74
C ALA A 349 -19.11 -17.72 30.87
N ASP A 350 -20.17 -16.99 30.77
CA ASP A 350 -21.21 -16.85 31.78
C ASP A 350 -22.54 -17.51 31.33
N GLY A 351 -22.52 -18.42 30.37
CA GLY A 351 -23.66 -19.27 30.01
C GLY A 351 -24.76 -18.59 29.17
#